data_6ef6422aca683b1177e2f0400f4835e4
#
_entry.id   6ef6422aca683b1177e2f0400f4835e4
#
_cell.length_a   1.000
_cell.length_b   1.000
_cell.length_c   1.000
_cell.angle_alpha   90.00
_cell.angle_beta   90.00
_cell.angle_gamma   90.00
#
_symmetry.space_group_name_H-M   'P 1'
#
loop_
_entity.id
_entity.type
_entity.pdbx_description
1 polymer ?
#
loop_
_entity_poly.entity_id
_entity_poly.type
_entity_poly.pdbx_seq_one_letter_code
_entity_poly.pdbx_strand_id
1 'polypeptide(L)'
;MFALHLRCEKIEFDRETRLIPQRKFRWDFVIESLAIEIQGGTFKGSRGGHTSGLGYQKDCEKMQLVVMEGYTPLYFTSDDVRKGKAIKVIKELLNGRHHTTSKMGSGNG
;
A
#
# COMPACT_ATOMS: atom_id res chain seq x y z
N MET A 1 -0.11 -14.17 -4.78
CA MET A 1 1.35 -14.16 -5.01
C MET A 1 2.09 -13.22 -4.05
N PHE A 2 1.55 -12.04 -3.83
CA PHE A 2 2.21 -11.10 -2.94
C PHE A 2 2.29 -11.65 -1.51
N ALA A 3 1.21 -12.26 -1.06
CA ALA A 3 1.22 -12.86 0.28
C ALA A 3 2.33 -13.89 0.40
N LEU A 4 2.54 -14.66 -0.65
CA LEU A 4 3.60 -15.65 -0.65
C LEU A 4 4.97 -15.00 -0.56
N HIS A 5 5.17 -13.92 -1.32
CA HIS A 5 6.42 -13.20 -1.26
C HIS A 5 6.67 -12.67 0.15
N LEU A 6 5.65 -12.14 0.78
CA LEU A 6 5.79 -11.61 2.13
C LEU A 6 6.16 -12.71 3.11
N ARG A 7 5.52 -13.86 2.98
CA ARG A 7 5.83 -14.99 3.86
C ARG A 7 7.25 -15.48 3.66
N CYS A 8 7.70 -15.51 2.42
CA CYS A 8 9.07 -15.94 2.14
C CYS A 8 10.08 -15.02 2.79
N GLU A 9 9.75 -13.75 2.89
CA GLU A 9 10.63 -12.77 3.52
C GLU A 9 10.36 -12.63 5.01
N LYS A 10 9.43 -13.43 5.54
CA LYS A 10 9.08 -13.42 6.96
C LYS A 10 8.58 -12.05 7.42
N ILE A 11 7.83 -11.40 6.56
CA ILE A 11 7.22 -10.12 6.85
C ILE A 11 5.79 -10.37 7.28
N GLU A 12 5.43 -9.88 8.46
CA GLU A 12 4.08 -10.00 8.96
C GLU A 12 3.16 -9.01 8.29
N PHE A 13 1.94 -9.43 8.02
CA PHE A 13 0.99 -8.57 7.34
C PHE A 13 -0.44 -8.98 7.70
N ASP A 14 -1.34 -8.02 7.59
CA ASP A 14 -2.77 -8.27 7.68
C ASP A 14 -3.37 -8.17 6.30
N ARG A 15 -4.47 -8.85 6.06
CA ARG A 15 -5.12 -8.85 4.77
C ARG A 15 -6.52 -8.29 4.89
N GLU A 16 -6.93 -7.58 3.83
CA GLU A 16 -8.31 -7.08 3.71
C GLU A 16 -8.77 -6.38 4.97
N THR A 17 -7.97 -5.41 5.37
CA THR A 17 -8.14 -4.75 6.65
C THR A 17 -8.85 -3.43 6.50
N ARG A 18 -9.82 -3.20 7.35
CA ARG A 18 -10.49 -1.90 7.42
C ARG A 18 -9.73 -1.06 8.43
N LEU A 19 -9.12 -0.01 7.92
CA LEU A 19 -8.35 0.89 8.78
C LEU A 19 -9.16 2.09 9.23
N ILE A 20 -10.23 2.39 8.52
CA ILE A 20 -11.09 3.51 8.85
C ILE A 20 -12.44 2.93 9.28
N PRO A 21 -12.72 2.90 10.58
CA PRO A 21 -13.92 2.20 11.05
C PRO A 21 -15.22 2.76 10.48
N GLN A 22 -15.26 4.05 10.20
CA GLN A 22 -16.47 4.68 9.69
C GLN A 22 -16.69 4.43 8.21
N ARG A 23 -15.75 3.78 7.54
CA ARG A 23 -15.84 3.53 6.11
C ARG A 23 -15.73 2.05 5.84
N LYS A 24 -16.20 1.65 4.67
CA LYS A 24 -16.14 0.25 4.26
C LYS A 24 -14.90 -0.07 3.46
N PHE A 25 -14.01 0.87 3.33
CA PHE A 25 -12.76 0.66 2.59
C PHE A 25 -11.96 -0.45 3.24
N ARG A 26 -11.40 -1.31 2.40
CA ARG A 26 -10.47 -2.32 2.86
C ARG A 26 -9.20 -2.18 2.09
N TRP A 27 -8.11 -2.41 2.77
CA TRP A 27 -6.81 -2.41 2.14
C TRP A 27 -6.36 -3.85 1.97
N ASP A 28 -5.83 -4.16 0.80
CA ASP A 28 -5.48 -5.55 0.50
C ASP A 28 -4.47 -6.11 1.48
N PHE A 29 -3.49 -5.31 1.84
CA PHE A 29 -2.47 -5.71 2.78
C PHE A 29 -2.12 -4.54 3.67
N VAL A 30 -1.84 -4.83 4.92
CA VAL A 30 -1.34 -3.81 5.84
C VAL A 30 -0.08 -4.36 6.49
N ILE A 31 1.01 -3.62 6.38
CA ILE A 31 2.29 -3.99 6.94
C ILE A 31 2.78 -2.81 7.77
N GLU A 32 2.81 -2.96 9.10
CA GLU A 32 3.12 -1.87 9.99
C GLU A 32 2.22 -0.69 9.66
N SER A 33 2.78 0.44 9.26
CA SER A 33 1.96 1.59 8.88
C SER A 33 1.82 1.74 7.37
N LEU A 34 2.08 0.68 6.62
CA LEU A 34 1.91 0.70 5.18
C LEU A 34 0.56 0.10 4.82
N ALA A 35 -0.25 0.86 4.11
CA ALA A 35 -1.55 0.40 3.63
C ALA A 35 -1.42 0.14 2.14
N ILE A 36 -1.54 -1.11 1.74
CA ILE A 36 -1.17 -1.54 0.40
C ILE A 36 -2.37 -2.03 -0.37
N GLU A 37 -2.47 -1.55 -1.60
CA GLU A 37 -3.53 -1.92 -2.50
C GLU A 37 -2.90 -2.53 -3.75
N ILE A 38 -3.39 -3.69 -4.17
CA ILE A 38 -2.91 -4.32 -5.40
C ILE A 38 -3.96 -4.11 -6.46
N GLN A 39 -3.60 -3.42 -7.50
CA GLN A 39 -4.54 -3.10 -8.55
C GLN A 39 -4.40 -4.10 -9.68
N GLY A 40 -5.05 -5.24 -9.50
CA GLY A 40 -5.07 -6.25 -10.52
C GLY A 40 -6.14 -5.94 -11.53
N GLY A 41 -5.89 -6.31 -12.75
CA GLY A 41 -6.86 -6.09 -13.77
C GLY A 41 -7.04 -4.64 -14.13
N THR A 42 -6.05 -3.86 -13.88
CA THR A 42 -6.13 -2.43 -14.10
C THR A 42 -6.33 -2.09 -15.55
N PHE A 43 -5.85 -2.93 -16.42
CA PHE A 43 -6.09 -2.68 -17.83
C PHE A 43 -7.58 -2.70 -18.12
N LYS A 44 -8.32 -3.49 -17.41
CA LYS A 44 -9.77 -3.43 -17.51
C LYS A 44 -10.26 -2.16 -16.88
N GLY A 45 -9.60 -1.73 -15.88
CA GLY A 45 -9.94 -0.48 -15.25
C GLY A 45 -9.77 0.67 -16.18
N SER A 46 -8.97 0.48 -17.23
CA SER A 46 -8.82 1.55 -18.17
C SER A 46 -10.17 1.88 -18.81
N ARG A 47 -11.00 0.87 -18.96
CA ARG A 47 -12.35 1.16 -19.37
C ARG A 47 -13.13 1.81 -18.28
N GLY A 48 -12.83 1.40 -17.08
CA GLY A 48 -13.43 2.03 -15.94
C GLY A 48 -13.05 3.49 -15.85
N GLY A 49 -12.04 3.86 -16.58
CA GLY A 49 -11.66 5.25 -16.62
C GLY A 49 -12.80 6.14 -17.06
N HIS A 50 -13.77 5.55 -17.74
CA HIS A 50 -14.94 6.30 -18.13
C HIS A 50 -15.79 6.68 -16.95
N THR A 51 -15.72 5.90 -15.89
CA THR A 51 -16.46 6.19 -14.70
C THR A 51 -15.57 6.83 -13.67
N SER A 52 -14.46 7.34 -14.10
CA SER A 52 -13.42 7.81 -13.21
C SER A 52 -13.88 8.93 -12.30
N GLY A 53 -14.94 9.64 -12.69
CA GLY A 53 -15.39 10.73 -11.85
C GLY A 53 -15.60 10.28 -10.41
N LEU A 54 -16.51 9.34 -10.23
CA LEU A 54 -16.82 8.86 -8.88
C LEU A 54 -15.75 7.93 -8.35
N GLY A 55 -15.26 7.02 -9.19
CA GLY A 55 -14.26 6.08 -8.75
C GLY A 55 -13.00 6.76 -8.29
N TYR A 56 -12.58 7.76 -9.04
CA TYR A 56 -11.38 8.49 -8.71
C TYR A 56 -11.52 9.24 -7.40
N GLN A 57 -12.68 9.84 -7.18
CA GLN A 57 -12.91 10.56 -5.94
C GLN A 57 -12.87 9.65 -4.74
N LYS A 58 -13.45 8.47 -4.87
CA LYS A 58 -13.42 7.51 -3.78
C LYS A 58 -12.01 7.06 -3.46
N ASP A 59 -11.20 6.85 -4.50
CA ASP A 59 -9.82 6.45 -4.29
C ASP A 59 -9.03 7.55 -3.60
N CYS A 60 -9.27 8.79 -4.00
CA CYS A 60 -8.59 9.90 -3.37
C CYS A 60 -8.98 10.02 -1.91
N GLU A 61 -10.27 9.88 -1.62
CA GLU A 61 -10.75 9.95 -0.25
C GLU A 61 -10.15 8.83 0.59
N LYS A 62 -10.13 7.63 0.02
CA LYS A 62 -9.57 6.48 0.72
C LYS A 62 -8.13 6.74 1.11
N MET A 63 -7.37 7.27 0.17
CA MET A 63 -5.97 7.56 0.40
C MET A 63 -5.79 8.65 1.45
N GLN A 64 -6.58 9.71 1.34
CA GLN A 64 -6.48 10.81 2.28
C GLN A 64 -6.78 10.35 3.69
N LEU A 65 -7.79 9.52 3.85
CA LEU A 65 -8.20 9.08 5.17
C LEU A 65 -7.12 8.24 5.84
N VAL A 66 -6.47 7.34 5.10
CA VAL A 66 -5.43 6.54 5.73
C VAL A 66 -4.21 7.39 6.06
N VAL A 67 -3.91 8.37 5.24
CA VAL A 67 -2.79 9.27 5.56
C VAL A 67 -3.09 10.02 6.85
N MET A 68 -4.33 10.47 7.00
CA MET A 68 -4.71 11.19 8.21
C MET A 68 -4.62 10.29 9.45
N GLU A 69 -4.77 8.99 9.25
CA GLU A 69 -4.64 8.04 10.36
C GLU A 69 -3.21 7.61 10.59
N GLY A 70 -2.28 8.17 9.85
CA GLY A 70 -0.87 7.88 10.06
C GLY A 70 -0.31 6.77 9.20
N TYR A 71 -1.07 6.34 8.20
CA TYR A 71 -0.60 5.28 7.32
C TYR A 71 -0.04 5.85 6.05
N THR A 72 0.82 5.07 5.42
CA THR A 72 1.37 5.41 4.11
C THR A 72 0.72 4.51 3.07
N PRO A 73 -0.06 5.08 2.16
CA PRO A 73 -0.71 4.26 1.13
C PRO A 73 0.26 3.91 0.02
N LEU A 74 0.19 2.67 -0.43
CA LEU A 74 1.02 2.18 -1.52
C LEU A 74 0.13 1.43 -2.50
N TYR A 75 0.28 1.74 -3.76
CA TYR A 75 -0.47 1.08 -4.82
C TYR A 75 0.51 0.34 -5.70
N PHE A 76 0.28 -0.93 -5.89
CA PHE A 76 1.07 -1.75 -6.81
C PHE A 76 0.16 -2.37 -7.84
N THR A 77 0.70 -2.62 -9.01
CA THR A 77 -0.04 -3.37 -10.01
C THR A 77 0.25 -4.86 -9.85
N SER A 78 -0.58 -5.67 -10.49
CA SER A 78 -0.32 -7.10 -10.51
C SER A 78 1.05 -7.40 -11.12
N ASP A 79 1.43 -6.62 -12.12
CA ASP A 79 2.72 -6.77 -12.74
C ASP A 79 3.84 -6.51 -11.74
N ASP A 80 3.70 -5.46 -10.95
CA ASP A 80 4.71 -5.15 -9.95
C ASP A 80 4.92 -6.33 -9.01
N VAL A 81 3.81 -6.97 -8.63
CA VAL A 81 3.91 -8.13 -7.75
C VAL A 81 4.62 -9.27 -8.45
N ARG A 82 4.18 -9.57 -9.67
CA ARG A 82 4.74 -10.70 -10.42
C ARG A 82 6.22 -10.56 -10.67
N LYS A 83 6.66 -9.36 -10.95
CA LYS A 83 8.06 -9.11 -11.28
C LYS A 83 8.93 -8.93 -10.04
N GLY A 84 8.33 -9.02 -8.87
CA GLY A 84 9.11 -8.87 -7.65
C GLY A 84 9.39 -7.44 -7.28
N LYS A 85 8.82 -6.49 -7.99
CA LYS A 85 9.05 -5.09 -7.68
C LYS A 85 8.35 -4.69 -6.39
N ALA A 86 7.13 -5.20 -6.19
CA ALA A 86 6.38 -4.85 -4.98
C ALA A 86 7.11 -5.30 -3.73
N ILE A 87 7.56 -6.55 -3.70
CA ILE A 87 8.23 -7.05 -2.51
C ILE A 87 9.55 -6.30 -2.28
N LYS A 88 10.21 -5.94 -3.37
CA LYS A 88 11.46 -5.20 -3.24
C LYS A 88 11.22 -3.84 -2.61
N VAL A 89 10.18 -3.15 -3.06
CA VAL A 89 9.84 -1.85 -2.49
C VAL A 89 9.53 -1.97 -1.00
N ILE A 90 8.76 -2.99 -0.65
CA ILE A 90 8.41 -3.19 0.76
C ILE A 90 9.67 -3.40 1.59
N LYS A 91 10.57 -4.24 1.11
CA LYS A 91 11.80 -4.52 1.84
C LYS A 91 12.62 -3.24 2.01
N GLU A 92 12.70 -2.45 0.97
CA GLU A 92 13.45 -1.21 1.06
C GLU A 92 12.80 -0.23 2.03
N LEU A 93 11.49 -0.17 2.01
CA LEU A 93 10.80 0.72 2.91
C LEU A 93 10.98 0.30 4.37
N LEU A 94 10.88 -0.98 4.63
CA LEU A 94 11.07 -1.47 6.00
C LEU A 94 12.49 -1.24 6.47
N ASN A 95 13.46 -1.50 5.62
CA ASN A 95 14.86 -1.21 5.97
C ASN A 95 15.07 0.28 6.11
N GLY A 96 14.52 1.04 5.20
CA GLY A 96 14.67 2.48 5.22
C GLY A 96 14.07 3.10 6.45
N ARG A 97 12.98 2.53 6.94
CA ARG A 97 12.37 3.06 8.15
C ARG A 97 13.30 2.96 9.33
N HIS A 98 13.98 1.82 9.47
CA HIS A 98 14.96 1.69 10.54
C HIS A 98 16.08 2.71 10.37
N HIS A 99 16.59 2.81 9.15
CA HIS A 99 17.65 3.76 8.86
C HIS A 99 17.17 5.19 8.99
N THR A 100 15.98 5.43 8.48
CA THR A 100 15.43 6.76 8.49
C THR A 100 15.28 7.28 9.90
N THR A 101 14.86 6.43 10.80
CA THR A 101 14.73 6.82 12.19
C THR A 101 16.06 7.32 12.72
N SER A 102 17.10 6.57 12.47
CA SER A 102 18.43 6.99 12.89
C SER A 102 18.86 8.25 12.20
N LYS A 103 18.67 8.30 10.91
CA LYS A 103 19.12 9.44 10.13
C LYS A 103 18.41 10.70 10.52
N MET A 104 17.12 10.60 10.75
CA MET A 104 16.38 11.78 11.09
C MET A 104 16.87 12.36 12.39
N GLY A 105 17.23 11.49 13.30
CA GLY A 105 17.80 11.97 14.52
C GLY A 105 19.06 12.75 14.28
N SER A 106 19.83 12.38 13.29
CA SER A 106 21.08 13.07 13.00
C SER A 106 20.93 14.05 11.85
N GLY A 107 20.28 13.60 10.80
CA GLY A 107 20.27 14.38 9.57
C GLY A 107 19.55 15.69 9.70
N ASN A 108 18.51 15.68 10.46
CA ASN A 108 17.73 16.90 10.65
C ASN A 108 18.06 17.60 11.92
N GLY A 109 18.88 16.95 12.68
CA GLY A 109 19.27 17.54 13.96
C GLY A 109 20.15 18.70 13.78
#